data_0d23398047873b6cca8bb0a159125157
#
_entry.id   0d23398047873b6cca8bb0a159125157
#
_cell.length_a   1.000
_cell.length_b   1.000
_cell.length_c   1.000
_cell.angle_alpha   90.00
_cell.angle_beta   90.00
_cell.angle_gamma   90.00
#
_symmetry.space_group_name_H-M   'P 1'
#
loop_
_entity.id
_entity.type
_entity.pdbx_description
1 polymer ?
#
loop_
_entity_poly.entity_id
_entity_poly.type
_entity_poly.pdbx_seq_one_letter_code
_entity_poly.pdbx_strand_id
1 'polypeptide(L)'
;TGDFHAITSAHNLLSALIDNHIYWGNKLKIDKENIVWKRVVDLNDRSLRKIQINLEKLKANTPRNDSFDITVASEVMAIFCLSNSIEDLEKKIGNITVAYTKEKKPIYAKDLKAHGPMTVLLKEAIRPNAVQTLENNLAIIHGGPFANIAHGCNSILATKTAMKLSEYVVTEAGFGADLGAEKFLNIKCRKASIQPSCVVLVATIRALKMHGGVEKDDLKNENLDALKKGLPNLNRHIENIKKFGLELIVAVNHFVTDTEKEVQIIKDYCSKLGVKVSLCTHWADG
;
A
#
# COMPACT_ATOMS: atom_id res chain seq x y z
N THR A 1 5.02 10.47 17.78
CA THR A 1 5.32 10.58 16.35
C THR A 1 4.59 9.47 15.60
N GLY A 2 3.93 9.81 14.49
CA GLY A 2 3.24 8.81 13.65
C GLY A 2 4.19 7.94 12.83
N ASP A 3 3.64 6.89 12.25
CA ASP A 3 4.37 5.89 11.46
C ASP A 3 5.16 6.52 10.31
N PHE A 4 4.54 7.46 9.57
CA PHE A 4 5.16 8.16 8.44
C PHE A 4 6.39 8.95 8.86
N HIS A 5 6.33 9.66 9.97
CA HIS A 5 7.47 10.41 10.49
C HIS A 5 8.63 9.48 10.87
N ALA A 6 8.36 8.39 11.58
CA ALA A 6 9.36 7.42 11.97
C ALA A 6 10.01 6.75 10.74
N ILE A 7 9.20 6.38 9.75
CA ILE A 7 9.67 5.77 8.50
C ILE A 7 10.52 6.75 7.69
N THR A 8 10.08 8.02 7.55
CA THR A 8 10.87 9.07 6.89
C THR A 8 12.22 9.24 7.57
N SER A 9 12.24 9.29 8.91
CA SER A 9 13.47 9.44 9.69
C SER A 9 14.42 8.26 9.51
N ALA A 10 13.91 7.03 9.60
CA ALA A 10 14.72 5.82 9.43
C ALA A 10 15.26 5.70 7.99
N HIS A 11 14.43 5.98 7.00
CA HIS A 11 14.81 5.94 5.58
C HIS A 11 15.94 6.95 5.28
N ASN A 12 15.76 8.20 5.69
CA ASN A 12 16.72 9.27 5.42
C ASN A 12 18.01 9.14 6.26
N LEU A 13 17.95 8.50 7.44
CA LEU A 13 19.15 8.13 8.19
C LEU A 13 20.04 7.22 7.34
N LEU A 14 19.48 6.21 6.66
CA LEU A 14 20.24 5.34 5.77
C LEU A 14 20.87 6.12 4.62
N SER A 15 20.12 7.05 4.00
CA SER A 15 20.65 7.93 2.95
C SER A 15 21.84 8.76 3.44
N ALA A 16 21.75 9.33 4.65
CA ALA A 16 22.80 10.10 5.25
C ALA A 16 24.03 9.24 5.58
N LEU A 17 23.83 7.99 6.04
CA LEU A 17 24.92 7.06 6.33
C LEU A 17 25.68 6.62 5.08
N ILE A 18 24.99 6.47 3.94
CA ILE A 18 25.62 6.20 2.65
C ILE A 18 26.56 7.36 2.26
N ASP A 19 26.06 8.60 2.30
CA ASP A 19 26.87 9.78 1.95
C ASP A 19 28.04 9.96 2.94
N ASN A 20 27.80 9.78 4.22
CA ASN A 20 28.83 9.85 5.24
C ASN A 20 29.93 8.78 5.04
N HIS A 21 29.54 7.53 4.68
CA HIS A 21 30.48 6.46 4.39
C HIS A 21 31.38 6.80 3.19
N ILE A 22 30.79 7.36 2.14
CA ILE A 22 31.52 7.79 0.94
C ILE A 22 32.49 8.92 1.30
N TYR A 23 32.04 9.90 2.08
CA TYR A 23 32.85 11.05 2.52
C TYR A 23 34.08 10.63 3.32
N TRP A 24 33.94 9.66 4.24
CA TRP A 24 35.01 9.18 5.12
C TRP A 24 35.83 8.02 4.54
N GLY A 25 35.97 7.94 3.23
CA GLY A 25 36.93 7.08 2.54
C GLY A 25 36.38 5.81 1.91
N ASN A 26 35.06 5.63 1.86
CA ASN A 26 34.35 4.64 1.05
C ASN A 26 34.95 3.21 1.12
N LYS A 27 35.17 2.71 2.33
CA LYS A 27 35.78 1.37 2.57
C LYS A 27 35.02 0.22 1.90
N LEU A 28 33.69 0.36 1.75
CA LEU A 28 32.83 -0.61 1.06
C LEU A 28 32.92 -0.52 -0.46
N LYS A 29 33.70 0.44 -1.00
CA LYS A 29 33.84 0.66 -2.45
C LYS A 29 32.50 0.90 -3.17
N ILE A 30 31.61 1.68 -2.53
CA ILE A 30 30.34 2.08 -3.15
C ILE A 30 30.63 2.79 -4.46
N ASP A 31 30.02 2.33 -5.54
CA ASP A 31 30.02 3.05 -6.81
C ASP A 31 28.97 4.16 -6.75
N LYS A 32 29.40 5.41 -6.80
CA LYS A 32 28.55 6.60 -6.65
C LYS A 32 27.47 6.73 -7.72
N GLU A 33 27.67 6.13 -8.88
CA GLU A 33 26.72 6.09 -9.98
C GLU A 33 25.70 4.95 -9.83
N ASN A 34 25.96 4.00 -8.96
CA ASN A 34 25.14 2.81 -8.70
C ASN A 34 24.56 2.77 -7.27
N ILE A 35 24.26 3.93 -6.70
CA ILE A 35 23.48 4.05 -5.46
C ILE A 35 22.01 3.95 -5.84
N VAL A 36 21.32 2.91 -5.35
CA VAL A 36 19.89 2.67 -5.63
C VAL A 36 18.98 3.23 -4.55
N TRP A 37 19.54 3.57 -3.40
CA TRP A 37 18.81 4.14 -2.27
C TRP A 37 18.69 5.66 -2.41
N LYS A 38 17.47 6.14 -2.51
CA LYS A 38 17.12 7.55 -2.63
C LYS A 38 16.78 8.15 -1.28
N ARG A 39 16.27 9.36 -1.26
CA ARG A 39 15.65 10.02 -0.10
C ARG A 39 14.14 9.93 -0.15
N VAL A 40 13.48 10.25 0.96
CA VAL A 40 12.02 10.38 0.99
C VAL A 40 11.59 11.65 1.69
N VAL A 41 10.43 12.15 1.30
CA VAL A 41 9.71 13.22 1.98
C VAL A 41 8.21 12.89 1.97
N ASP A 42 7.51 13.22 3.05
CA ASP A 42 6.07 12.93 3.13
C ASP A 42 5.26 14.03 2.40
N LEU A 43 5.57 14.19 1.12
CA LEU A 43 4.96 15.14 0.21
C LEU A 43 5.15 14.68 -1.23
N ASN A 44 4.12 14.81 -2.06
CA ASN A 44 4.23 14.52 -3.49
C ASN A 44 4.75 15.76 -4.23
N ASP A 45 6.05 16.00 -4.18
CA ASP A 45 6.72 17.11 -4.85
C ASP A 45 7.47 16.62 -6.09
N ARG A 46 6.99 17.03 -7.27
CA ARG A 46 7.59 16.66 -8.56
C ARG A 46 8.93 17.32 -8.81
N SER A 47 9.20 18.49 -8.23
CA SER A 47 10.46 19.21 -8.40
C SER A 47 11.63 18.51 -7.71
N LEU A 48 11.36 17.69 -6.70
CA LEU A 48 12.37 16.92 -5.99
C LEU A 48 12.70 15.54 -6.61
N ARG A 49 12.09 15.18 -7.74
CA ARG A 49 12.33 13.90 -8.42
C ARG A 49 13.68 13.80 -9.13
N LYS A 50 14.34 14.93 -9.39
CA LYS A 50 15.70 14.99 -9.91
C LYS A 50 16.40 16.17 -9.26
N ILE A 51 17.36 15.90 -8.42
CA ILE A 51 18.16 16.91 -7.71
C ILE A 51 19.63 16.54 -7.80
N GLN A 52 20.49 17.53 -7.58
CA GLN A 52 21.91 17.31 -7.36
C GLN A 52 22.23 17.64 -5.92
N ILE A 53 23.00 16.76 -5.27
CA ILE A 53 23.48 16.94 -3.91
C ILE A 53 25.00 17.00 -3.89
N ASN A 54 25.55 17.39 -2.72
CA ASN A 54 27.00 17.52 -2.49
C ASN A 54 27.67 18.55 -3.41
N LEU A 55 27.01 19.68 -3.65
CA LEU A 55 27.51 20.75 -4.54
C LEU A 55 28.61 21.59 -3.91
N GLU A 56 28.77 21.53 -2.58
CA GLU A 56 29.83 22.26 -1.88
C GLU A 56 31.22 21.72 -2.25
N LYS A 57 32.16 22.62 -2.52
CA LYS A 57 33.56 22.26 -2.84
C LYS A 57 34.36 21.84 -1.62
N LEU A 58 33.92 20.85 -0.88
CA LEU A 58 34.69 20.21 0.19
C LEU A 58 35.53 19.08 -0.40
N LYS A 59 36.74 18.86 0.16
CA LYS A 59 37.75 17.94 -0.40
C LYS A 59 37.26 16.51 -0.73
N ALA A 60 36.23 16.04 -0.05
CA ALA A 60 35.68 14.69 -0.24
C ALA A 60 34.27 14.69 -0.89
N ASN A 61 33.66 15.85 -1.09
CA ASN A 61 32.36 15.96 -1.73
C ASN A 61 32.48 15.72 -3.23
N THR A 62 31.64 14.83 -3.73
CA THR A 62 31.46 14.60 -5.15
C THR A 62 29.98 14.83 -5.46
N PRO A 63 29.66 15.79 -6.31
CA PRO A 63 28.27 16.00 -6.77
C PRO A 63 27.71 14.70 -7.34
N ARG A 64 26.49 14.36 -6.97
CA ARG A 64 25.76 13.25 -7.56
C ARG A 64 24.29 13.54 -7.71
N ASN A 65 23.65 12.85 -8.61
CA ASN A 65 22.20 12.90 -8.77
C ASN A 65 21.53 12.10 -7.64
N ASP A 66 20.42 12.63 -7.16
CA ASP A 66 19.55 12.00 -6.18
C ASP A 66 18.09 12.38 -6.46
N SER A 67 17.16 11.90 -5.64
CA SER A 67 15.76 12.25 -5.71
C SER A 67 15.07 12.01 -4.37
N PHE A 68 13.89 12.62 -4.21
CA PHE A 68 12.98 12.30 -3.12
C PHE A 68 11.77 11.53 -3.68
N ASP A 69 11.55 10.34 -3.17
CA ASP A 69 10.30 9.63 -3.34
C ASP A 69 9.33 9.98 -2.20
N ILE A 70 8.05 9.72 -2.33
CA ILE A 70 7.10 9.92 -1.23
C ILE A 70 7.29 8.83 -0.17
N THR A 71 7.15 9.16 1.11
CA THR A 71 7.38 8.23 2.24
C THR A 71 6.61 6.92 2.11
N VAL A 72 5.38 6.94 1.61
CA VAL A 72 4.55 5.74 1.42
C VAL A 72 5.06 4.79 0.31
N ALA A 73 5.99 5.25 -0.51
CA ALA A 73 6.70 4.44 -1.51
C ALA A 73 8.02 3.84 -0.98
N SER A 74 8.39 4.14 0.25
CA SER A 74 9.60 3.64 0.88
C SER A 74 9.59 2.12 1.03
N GLU A 75 10.72 1.46 0.71
CA GLU A 75 10.93 0.05 1.03
C GLU A 75 10.85 -0.20 2.55
N VAL A 76 11.26 0.77 3.38
CA VAL A 76 11.10 0.70 4.84
C VAL A 76 9.61 0.59 5.23
N MET A 77 8.72 1.34 4.56
CA MET A 77 7.27 1.24 4.76
C MET A 77 6.76 -0.18 4.47
N ALA A 78 7.17 -0.76 3.35
CA ALA A 78 6.75 -2.11 2.97
C ALA A 78 7.28 -3.16 3.95
N ILE A 79 8.55 -3.08 4.32
CA ILE A 79 9.19 -3.97 5.31
C ILE A 79 8.48 -3.85 6.67
N PHE A 80 8.22 -2.63 7.12
CA PHE A 80 7.53 -2.32 8.37
C PHE A 80 6.15 -2.99 8.43
N CYS A 81 5.34 -2.84 7.38
CA CYS A 81 4.01 -3.42 7.31
C CYS A 81 4.01 -4.95 7.16
N LEU A 82 5.07 -5.54 6.61
CA LEU A 82 5.19 -6.99 6.40
C LEU A 82 6.03 -7.69 7.48
N SER A 83 6.41 -6.99 8.55
CA SER A 83 7.16 -7.58 9.66
C SER A 83 6.23 -8.11 10.75
N ASN A 84 6.66 -9.21 11.40
CA ASN A 84 5.91 -9.88 12.47
C ASN A 84 6.39 -9.49 13.88
N SER A 85 7.60 -8.95 13.99
CA SER A 85 8.20 -8.49 15.25
C SER A 85 9.26 -7.45 14.96
N ILE A 86 9.82 -6.83 16.02
CA ILE A 86 10.91 -5.87 15.91
C ILE A 86 12.22 -6.53 15.43
N GLU A 87 12.47 -7.77 15.82
CA GLU A 87 13.64 -8.55 15.39
C GLU A 87 13.54 -8.91 13.89
N ASP A 88 12.32 -9.29 13.45
CA ASP A 88 12.05 -9.55 12.03
C ASP A 88 12.20 -8.26 11.19
N LEU A 89 11.75 -7.13 11.75
CA LEU A 89 11.94 -5.80 11.14
C LEU A 89 13.44 -5.48 10.98
N GLU A 90 14.22 -5.60 12.04
CA GLU A 90 15.67 -5.33 12.03
C GLU A 90 16.40 -6.19 11.01
N LYS A 91 16.13 -7.49 10.99
CA LYS A 91 16.72 -8.43 10.04
C LYS A 91 16.40 -8.05 8.59
N LYS A 92 15.15 -7.69 8.29
CA LYS A 92 14.73 -7.29 6.94
C LYS A 92 15.36 -5.97 6.52
N ILE A 93 15.39 -4.97 7.40
CA ILE A 93 16.06 -3.68 7.16
C ILE A 93 17.54 -3.92 6.85
N GLY A 94 18.19 -4.80 7.59
CA GLY A 94 19.60 -5.13 7.36
C GLY A 94 19.89 -5.67 5.95
N ASN A 95 18.90 -6.27 5.30
CA ASN A 95 19.04 -6.85 3.97
C ASN A 95 18.64 -5.90 2.82
N ILE A 96 18.28 -4.66 3.12
CA ILE A 96 18.01 -3.65 2.09
C ILE A 96 19.29 -3.44 1.26
N THR A 97 19.18 -3.56 -0.05
CA THR A 97 20.28 -3.23 -0.98
C THR A 97 20.31 -1.70 -1.17
N VAL A 98 21.44 -1.09 -0.84
CA VAL A 98 21.59 0.39 -0.88
C VAL A 98 22.40 0.88 -2.08
N ALA A 99 23.33 0.09 -2.55
CA ALA A 99 24.22 0.43 -3.63
C ALA A 99 24.89 -0.83 -4.19
N TYR A 100 25.69 -0.64 -5.24
CA TYR A 100 26.56 -1.67 -5.78
C TYR A 100 28.02 -1.18 -5.83
N THR A 101 28.98 -2.10 -5.83
CA THR A 101 30.37 -1.81 -6.19
C THR A 101 30.50 -1.69 -7.71
N LYS A 102 31.67 -1.24 -8.22
CA LYS A 102 31.98 -1.25 -9.67
C LYS A 102 31.89 -2.64 -10.29
N GLU A 103 32.20 -3.68 -9.51
CA GLU A 103 32.07 -5.09 -9.90
C GLU A 103 30.63 -5.61 -9.76
N LYS A 104 29.65 -4.72 -9.56
CA LYS A 104 28.21 -5.02 -9.39
C LYS A 104 27.88 -5.94 -8.19
N LYS A 105 28.72 -5.96 -7.17
CA LYS A 105 28.39 -6.64 -5.91
C LYS A 105 27.45 -5.77 -5.08
N PRO A 106 26.33 -6.32 -4.56
CA PRO A 106 25.40 -5.56 -3.75
C PRO A 106 26.00 -5.18 -2.39
N ILE A 107 25.65 -4.01 -1.91
CA ILE A 107 25.97 -3.49 -0.58
C ILE A 107 24.67 -3.31 0.15
N TYR A 108 24.61 -3.80 1.38
CA TYR A 108 23.40 -3.84 2.18
C TYR A 108 23.43 -2.84 3.33
N ALA A 109 22.27 -2.49 3.88
CA ALA A 109 22.16 -1.60 5.04
C ALA A 109 22.95 -2.13 6.26
N LYS A 110 23.03 -3.45 6.45
CA LYS A 110 23.84 -4.09 7.50
C LYS A 110 25.34 -3.86 7.33
N ASP A 111 25.84 -3.71 6.13
CA ASP A 111 27.27 -3.46 5.85
C ASP A 111 27.66 -2.05 6.34
N LEU A 112 26.71 -1.13 6.32
CA LEU A 112 26.80 0.22 6.90
C LEU A 112 26.48 0.26 8.40
N LYS A 113 26.10 -0.88 9.01
CA LYS A 113 25.61 -0.99 10.39
C LYS A 113 24.38 -0.09 10.67
N ALA A 114 23.59 0.17 9.64
CA ALA A 114 22.44 1.09 9.71
C ALA A 114 21.18 0.47 10.32
N HIS A 115 21.03 -0.85 10.25
CA HIS A 115 19.81 -1.57 10.63
C HIS A 115 19.42 -1.36 12.10
N GLY A 116 20.35 -1.42 13.03
CA GLY A 116 20.08 -1.18 14.45
C GLY A 116 19.55 0.24 14.72
N PRO A 117 20.27 1.32 14.35
CA PRO A 117 19.78 2.69 14.49
C PRO A 117 18.43 2.94 13.80
N MET A 118 18.21 2.40 12.60
CA MET A 118 16.92 2.49 11.91
C MET A 118 15.80 1.81 12.70
N THR A 119 16.07 0.64 13.26
CA THR A 119 15.10 -0.09 14.09
C THR A 119 14.76 0.67 15.37
N VAL A 120 15.73 1.34 16.00
CA VAL A 120 15.49 2.20 17.17
C VAL A 120 14.52 3.34 16.83
N LEU A 121 14.65 3.99 15.66
CA LEU A 121 13.73 5.03 15.20
C LEU A 121 12.31 4.49 14.97
N LEU A 122 12.17 3.22 14.63
CA LEU A 122 10.88 2.56 14.36
C LEU A 122 10.26 1.88 15.59
N LYS A 123 10.99 1.81 16.72
CA LYS A 123 10.63 1.02 17.88
C LYS A 123 9.24 1.33 18.45
N GLU A 124 8.86 2.59 18.53
CA GLU A 124 7.55 2.99 19.03
C GLU A 124 6.48 2.89 17.94
N ALA A 125 6.84 3.21 16.70
CA ALA A 125 5.93 3.16 15.56
C ALA A 125 5.49 1.73 15.22
N ILE A 126 6.27 0.70 15.53
CA ILE A 126 5.92 -0.70 15.24
C ILE A 126 4.67 -1.19 15.99
N ARG A 127 4.21 -0.46 16.98
CA ARG A 127 2.96 -0.74 17.71
C ARG A 127 1.78 -0.15 16.94
N PRO A 128 0.78 -0.97 16.57
CA PRO A 128 -0.43 -0.47 15.92
C PRO A 128 -1.17 0.58 16.75
N ASN A 129 -1.76 1.56 16.08
CA ASN A 129 -2.53 2.60 16.74
C ASN A 129 -4.00 2.18 16.84
N ALA A 130 -4.54 2.15 18.05
CA ALA A 130 -5.95 1.89 18.32
C ALA A 130 -6.72 3.21 18.36
N VAL A 131 -7.76 3.33 17.55
CA VAL A 131 -8.60 4.53 17.42
C VAL A 131 -10.06 4.13 17.61
N GLN A 132 -10.79 4.89 18.39
CA GLN A 132 -12.24 4.74 18.53
C GLN A 132 -12.96 5.46 17.38
N THR A 133 -13.87 4.76 16.70
CA THR A 133 -14.75 5.37 15.70
C THR A 133 -15.89 6.14 16.37
N LEU A 134 -16.59 6.97 15.58
CA LEU A 134 -17.78 7.71 16.06
C LEU A 134 -18.89 6.77 16.57
N GLU A 135 -18.93 5.54 16.05
CA GLU A 135 -19.90 4.50 16.44
C GLU A 135 -19.39 3.60 17.56
N ASN A 136 -18.34 4.01 18.28
CA ASN A 136 -17.73 3.29 19.39
C ASN A 136 -17.12 1.92 19.03
N ASN A 137 -16.77 1.71 17.77
CA ASN A 137 -16.01 0.55 17.32
C ASN A 137 -14.51 0.82 17.37
N LEU A 138 -13.73 -0.26 17.50
CA LEU A 138 -12.27 -0.19 17.43
C LEU A 138 -11.80 -0.18 15.97
N ALA A 139 -11.03 0.83 15.60
CA ALA A 139 -10.24 0.84 14.37
C ALA A 139 -8.75 0.73 14.72
N ILE A 140 -8.02 -0.12 14.01
CA ILE A 140 -6.57 -0.25 14.16
C ILE A 140 -5.90 0.30 12.91
N ILE A 141 -5.11 1.36 13.09
CA ILE A 141 -4.41 2.07 12.01
C ILE A 141 -2.91 1.85 12.16
N HIS A 142 -2.25 1.38 11.09
CA HIS A 142 -0.83 1.10 11.13
C HIS A 142 -0.22 1.02 9.73
N GLY A 143 0.79 1.88 9.48
CA GLY A 143 1.45 2.00 8.18
C GLY A 143 0.55 2.59 7.10
N GLY A 144 1.02 2.59 5.86
CA GLY A 144 0.28 3.13 4.72
C GLY A 144 1.01 2.91 3.39
N PRO A 145 1.36 1.66 3.04
CA PRO A 145 2.08 1.39 1.80
C PRO A 145 1.15 1.55 0.59
N PHE A 146 1.61 2.21 -0.48
CA PHE A 146 0.83 2.35 -1.70
C PHE A 146 0.66 1.02 -2.43
N ALA A 147 -0.55 0.71 -2.90
CA ALA A 147 -0.86 -0.53 -3.60
C ALA A 147 -0.19 -0.65 -4.97
N ASN A 148 0.07 0.46 -5.65
CA ASN A 148 0.79 0.47 -6.93
C ASN A 148 2.31 0.25 -6.79
N ILE A 149 2.86 0.36 -5.58
CA ILE A 149 4.30 0.23 -5.30
C ILE A 149 4.57 -0.96 -4.38
N ALA A 150 3.77 -1.12 -3.34
CA ALA A 150 3.89 -2.17 -2.33
C ALA A 150 2.60 -3.01 -2.26
N HIS A 151 2.23 -3.53 -1.09
CA HIS A 151 1.08 -4.42 -0.92
C HIS A 151 -0.26 -3.69 -0.65
N GLY A 152 -0.23 -2.38 -0.41
CA GLY A 152 -1.42 -1.52 -0.43
C GLY A 152 -2.46 -1.72 0.67
N CYS A 153 -2.05 -2.24 1.83
CA CYS A 153 -2.93 -2.44 2.97
C CYS A 153 -2.14 -2.32 4.27
N ASN A 154 -2.82 -2.25 5.41
CA ASN A 154 -2.19 -2.09 6.72
C ASN A 154 -1.24 -3.25 7.07
N SER A 155 -0.58 -3.14 8.23
CA SER A 155 0.45 -4.10 8.64
C SER A 155 -0.11 -5.48 9.01
N ILE A 156 0.77 -6.48 8.97
CA ILE A 156 0.49 -7.82 9.51
C ILE A 156 0.20 -7.74 11.01
N LEU A 157 0.95 -6.93 11.76
CA LEU A 157 0.76 -6.76 13.19
C LEU A 157 -0.63 -6.18 13.52
N ALA A 158 -1.08 -5.17 12.77
CA ALA A 158 -2.41 -4.60 12.95
C ALA A 158 -3.51 -5.65 12.75
N THR A 159 -3.47 -6.39 11.65
CA THR A 159 -4.47 -7.41 11.37
C THR A 159 -4.46 -8.54 12.39
N LYS A 160 -3.27 -9.06 12.77
CA LYS A 160 -3.16 -10.10 13.79
C LYS A 160 -3.61 -9.63 15.17
N THR A 161 -3.37 -8.36 15.50
CA THR A 161 -3.87 -7.76 16.75
C THR A 161 -5.39 -7.66 16.73
N ALA A 162 -5.97 -7.15 15.65
CA ALA A 162 -7.42 -7.10 15.48
C ALA A 162 -8.08 -8.47 15.62
N MET A 163 -7.51 -9.49 14.98
CA MET A 163 -8.01 -10.89 15.06
C MET A 163 -7.97 -11.49 16.46
N LYS A 164 -7.15 -10.97 17.37
CA LYS A 164 -7.11 -11.39 18.78
C LYS A 164 -8.11 -10.63 19.66
N LEU A 165 -8.53 -9.45 19.22
CA LEU A 165 -9.38 -8.55 20.00
C LEU A 165 -10.86 -8.60 19.60
N SER A 166 -11.19 -9.18 18.44
CA SER A 166 -12.52 -9.11 17.87
C SER A 166 -12.91 -10.43 17.20
N GLU A 167 -14.20 -10.75 17.24
CA GLU A 167 -14.78 -11.90 16.55
C GLU A 167 -14.80 -11.67 15.02
N TYR A 168 -15.06 -10.45 14.60
CA TYR A 168 -15.05 -10.03 13.18
C TYR A 168 -13.98 -8.99 12.96
N VAL A 169 -13.20 -9.15 11.90
CA VAL A 169 -12.20 -8.19 11.46
C VAL A 169 -12.44 -7.85 10.00
N VAL A 170 -12.65 -6.58 9.73
CA VAL A 170 -12.76 -6.04 8.37
C VAL A 170 -11.48 -5.30 8.05
N THR A 171 -10.87 -5.59 6.92
CA THR A 171 -9.66 -4.91 6.45
C THR A 171 -9.79 -4.61 4.97
N GLU A 172 -9.06 -3.61 4.50
CA GLU A 172 -9.08 -3.22 3.09
C GLU A 172 -7.96 -3.88 2.29
N ALA A 173 -8.18 -3.89 0.97
CA ALA A 173 -7.13 -4.07 -0.04
C ALA A 173 -7.21 -2.88 -0.98
N GLY A 174 -6.16 -2.07 -1.05
CA GLY A 174 -6.14 -0.79 -1.75
C GLY A 174 -6.29 -0.93 -3.27
N PHE A 175 -6.89 0.06 -3.92
CA PHE A 175 -7.20 0.08 -5.35
C PHE A 175 -8.24 -0.97 -5.78
N GLY A 176 -8.30 -1.28 -7.08
CA GLY A 176 -9.20 -2.29 -7.62
C GLY A 176 -8.81 -3.71 -7.21
N ALA A 177 -9.77 -4.62 -7.31
CA ALA A 177 -9.55 -6.02 -6.93
C ALA A 177 -8.50 -6.73 -7.81
N ASP A 178 -8.27 -6.25 -9.01
CA ASP A 178 -7.22 -6.71 -9.92
C ASP A 178 -5.79 -6.36 -9.47
N LEU A 179 -5.63 -5.40 -8.56
CA LEU A 179 -4.34 -4.99 -8.02
C LEU A 179 -4.25 -5.26 -6.51
N GLY A 180 -5.08 -4.59 -5.71
CA GLY A 180 -4.99 -4.63 -4.26
C GLY A 180 -5.38 -5.96 -3.66
N ALA A 181 -6.47 -6.57 -4.09
CA ALA A 181 -6.87 -7.89 -3.59
C ALA A 181 -5.82 -8.95 -3.93
N GLU A 182 -5.23 -8.93 -5.13
CA GLU A 182 -4.16 -9.86 -5.48
C GLU A 182 -2.93 -9.70 -4.59
N LYS A 183 -2.50 -8.47 -4.33
CA LYS A 183 -1.37 -8.20 -3.43
C LYS A 183 -1.68 -8.58 -1.99
N PHE A 184 -2.89 -8.29 -1.52
CA PHE A 184 -3.34 -8.69 -0.19
C PHE A 184 -3.26 -10.21 -0.03
N LEU A 185 -3.83 -10.97 -0.95
CA LEU A 185 -3.87 -12.43 -0.89
C LEU A 185 -2.49 -13.05 -1.13
N ASN A 186 -1.80 -12.63 -2.19
CA ASN A 186 -0.53 -13.24 -2.61
C ASN A 186 0.68 -12.79 -1.77
N ILE A 187 0.66 -11.61 -1.16
CA ILE A 187 1.78 -11.10 -0.37
C ILE A 187 1.44 -11.14 1.12
N LYS A 188 0.46 -10.35 1.57
CA LYS A 188 0.18 -10.19 3.00
C LYS A 188 -0.35 -11.47 3.63
N CYS A 189 -1.38 -12.08 3.05
CA CYS A 189 -1.98 -13.29 3.60
C CYS A 189 -0.98 -14.44 3.68
N ARG A 190 -0.16 -14.64 2.65
CA ARG A 190 0.90 -15.65 2.65
C ARG A 190 1.94 -15.41 3.72
N LYS A 191 2.45 -14.17 3.84
CA LYS A 191 3.45 -13.83 4.87
C LYS A 191 2.90 -13.88 6.30
N ALA A 192 1.64 -13.56 6.48
CA ALA A 192 0.98 -13.56 7.77
C ALA A 192 0.40 -14.92 8.16
N SER A 193 0.30 -15.88 7.21
CA SER A 193 -0.40 -17.16 7.36
C SER A 193 -1.86 -16.96 7.81
N ILE A 194 -2.56 -16.04 7.14
CA ILE A 194 -3.97 -15.74 7.36
C ILE A 194 -4.76 -15.98 6.07
N GLN A 195 -6.04 -16.31 6.23
CA GLN A 195 -6.97 -16.47 5.12
C GLN A 195 -8.27 -15.73 5.43
N PRO A 196 -8.76 -14.87 4.53
CA PRO A 196 -10.07 -14.26 4.67
C PRO A 196 -11.19 -15.31 4.63
N SER A 197 -12.23 -15.11 5.43
CA SER A 197 -13.44 -15.95 5.36
C SER A 197 -14.37 -15.52 4.24
N CYS A 198 -14.36 -14.23 3.87
CA CYS A 198 -15.19 -13.66 2.81
C CYS A 198 -14.54 -12.41 2.22
N VAL A 199 -14.85 -12.15 0.97
CA VAL A 199 -14.46 -10.91 0.28
C VAL A 199 -15.71 -10.06 0.02
N VAL A 200 -15.64 -8.78 0.40
CA VAL A 200 -16.64 -7.78 0.02
C VAL A 200 -16.11 -7.04 -1.20
N LEU A 201 -16.67 -7.33 -2.36
CA LEU A 201 -16.32 -6.68 -3.63
C LEU A 201 -17.18 -5.45 -3.83
N VAL A 202 -16.58 -4.27 -3.66
CA VAL A 202 -17.30 -3.00 -3.81
C VAL A 202 -17.45 -2.66 -5.29
N ALA A 203 -18.69 -2.39 -5.71
CA ALA A 203 -19.03 -1.92 -7.05
C ALA A 203 -19.82 -0.60 -6.97
N THR A 204 -19.68 0.24 -7.99
CA THR A 204 -20.52 1.43 -8.15
C THR A 204 -21.18 1.42 -9.52
N ILE A 205 -22.44 1.84 -9.59
CA ILE A 205 -23.19 1.98 -10.85
C ILE A 205 -22.46 2.95 -11.79
N ARG A 206 -21.91 4.03 -11.25
CA ARG A 206 -21.13 5.02 -12.03
C ARG A 206 -19.91 4.40 -12.71
N ALA A 207 -19.12 3.58 -11.99
CA ALA A 207 -17.97 2.92 -12.57
C ALA A 207 -18.38 1.95 -13.68
N LEU A 208 -19.44 1.18 -13.47
CA LEU A 208 -19.94 0.25 -14.48
C LEU A 208 -20.47 0.98 -15.73
N LYS A 209 -21.21 2.08 -15.58
CA LYS A 209 -21.62 2.93 -16.71
C LYS A 209 -20.43 3.51 -17.47
N MET A 210 -19.39 3.97 -16.76
CA MET A 210 -18.15 4.46 -17.37
C MET A 210 -17.47 3.36 -18.19
N HIS A 211 -17.36 2.14 -17.66
CA HIS A 211 -16.86 0.98 -18.41
C HIS A 211 -17.76 0.61 -19.62
N GLY A 212 -19.03 0.99 -19.57
CA GLY A 212 -19.98 0.84 -20.69
C GLY A 212 -19.94 1.97 -21.71
N GLY A 213 -19.05 2.96 -21.53
CA GLY A 213 -18.79 4.05 -22.48
C GLY A 213 -19.51 5.37 -22.18
N VAL A 214 -20.02 5.58 -20.94
CA VAL A 214 -20.60 6.87 -20.53
C VAL A 214 -19.49 7.83 -20.10
N GLU A 215 -19.54 9.04 -20.61
CA GLU A 215 -18.62 10.11 -20.25
C GLU A 215 -18.82 10.55 -18.77
N LYS A 216 -17.78 11.08 -18.16
CA LYS A 216 -17.74 11.39 -16.73
C LYS A 216 -18.87 12.34 -16.29
N ASP A 217 -19.19 13.32 -17.11
CA ASP A 217 -20.19 14.35 -16.79
C ASP A 217 -21.64 13.80 -16.82
N ASP A 218 -21.86 12.72 -17.58
CA ASP A 218 -23.18 12.08 -17.78
C ASP A 218 -23.44 10.90 -16.84
N LEU A 219 -22.50 10.53 -15.98
CA LEU A 219 -22.63 9.39 -15.06
C LEU A 219 -23.78 9.51 -14.06
N LYS A 220 -24.32 10.71 -13.86
CA LYS A 220 -25.48 10.96 -12.98
C LYS A 220 -26.81 10.55 -13.60
N ASN A 221 -26.87 10.42 -14.94
CA ASN A 221 -28.08 10.08 -15.67
C ASN A 221 -28.27 8.55 -15.72
N GLU A 222 -29.54 8.10 -15.65
CA GLU A 222 -29.82 6.68 -15.85
C GLU A 222 -29.38 6.23 -17.25
N ASN A 223 -28.62 5.13 -17.32
CA ASN A 223 -28.24 4.51 -18.59
C ASN A 223 -28.08 3.00 -18.42
N LEU A 224 -29.21 2.30 -18.62
CA LEU A 224 -29.30 0.86 -18.44
C LEU A 224 -28.46 0.07 -19.47
N ASP A 225 -28.34 0.57 -20.69
CA ASP A 225 -27.59 -0.10 -21.74
C ASP A 225 -26.07 -0.01 -21.51
N ALA A 226 -25.58 1.17 -21.12
CA ALA A 226 -24.20 1.32 -20.75
C ALA A 226 -23.86 0.50 -19.49
N LEU A 227 -24.76 0.48 -18.50
CA LEU A 227 -24.60 -0.35 -17.31
C LEU A 227 -24.41 -1.83 -17.71
N LYS A 228 -25.29 -2.37 -18.56
CA LYS A 228 -25.19 -3.75 -19.05
C LYS A 228 -23.87 -4.01 -19.78
N LYS A 229 -23.40 -3.07 -20.62
CA LYS A 229 -22.10 -3.17 -21.30
C LYS A 229 -20.92 -3.18 -20.33
N GLY A 230 -21.04 -2.57 -19.17
CA GLY A 230 -20.01 -2.55 -18.14
C GLY A 230 -19.98 -3.77 -17.21
N LEU A 231 -21.05 -4.58 -17.15
CA LEU A 231 -21.12 -5.75 -16.27
C LEU A 231 -20.00 -6.79 -16.49
N PRO A 232 -19.47 -7.02 -17.69
CA PRO A 232 -18.33 -7.92 -17.87
C PRO A 232 -17.10 -7.53 -17.04
N ASN A 233 -16.90 -6.24 -16.73
CA ASN A 233 -15.84 -5.80 -15.83
C ASN A 233 -16.06 -6.33 -14.40
N LEU A 234 -17.27 -6.19 -13.86
CA LEU A 234 -17.65 -6.76 -12.57
C LEU A 234 -17.48 -8.29 -12.55
N ASN A 235 -17.93 -8.98 -13.62
CA ASN A 235 -17.78 -10.42 -13.73
C ASN A 235 -16.31 -10.86 -13.64
N ARG A 236 -15.41 -10.14 -14.32
CA ARG A 236 -13.98 -10.44 -14.28
C ARG A 236 -13.43 -10.40 -12.86
N HIS A 237 -13.80 -9.40 -12.06
CA HIS A 237 -13.39 -9.31 -10.66
C HIS A 237 -13.99 -10.43 -9.82
N ILE A 238 -15.26 -10.79 -10.03
CA ILE A 238 -15.91 -11.93 -9.35
C ILE A 238 -15.16 -13.23 -9.67
N GLU A 239 -14.87 -13.50 -10.94
CA GLU A 239 -14.13 -14.69 -11.36
C GLU A 239 -12.72 -14.74 -10.75
N ASN A 240 -12.03 -13.62 -10.72
CA ASN A 240 -10.69 -13.55 -10.15
C ASN A 240 -10.68 -13.89 -8.65
N ILE A 241 -11.64 -13.36 -7.88
CA ILE A 241 -11.75 -13.70 -6.45
C ILE A 241 -12.11 -15.17 -6.25
N LYS A 242 -13.03 -15.71 -7.04
CA LYS A 242 -13.40 -17.13 -6.99
C LYS A 242 -12.21 -18.08 -7.24
N LYS A 243 -11.22 -17.68 -8.07
CA LYS A 243 -9.99 -18.47 -8.30
C LYS A 243 -9.12 -18.62 -7.04
N PHE A 244 -9.25 -17.73 -6.06
CA PHE A 244 -8.59 -17.88 -4.76
C PHE A 244 -9.35 -18.82 -3.81
N GLY A 245 -10.49 -19.39 -4.24
CA GLY A 245 -11.31 -20.26 -3.41
C GLY A 245 -12.03 -19.53 -2.28
N LEU A 246 -12.31 -18.24 -2.44
CA LEU A 246 -12.95 -17.41 -1.43
C LEU A 246 -14.42 -17.15 -1.77
N GLU A 247 -15.25 -17.19 -0.73
CA GLU A 247 -16.61 -16.68 -0.81
C GLU A 247 -16.60 -15.18 -0.99
N LEU A 248 -17.56 -14.65 -1.77
CA LEU A 248 -17.67 -13.21 -1.98
C LEU A 248 -19.11 -12.74 -2.00
N ILE A 249 -19.29 -11.48 -1.62
CA ILE A 249 -20.51 -10.72 -1.77
C ILE A 249 -20.19 -9.42 -2.52
N VAL A 250 -21.05 -9.01 -3.42
CA VAL A 250 -20.94 -7.70 -4.08
C VAL A 250 -21.66 -6.66 -3.26
N ALA A 251 -20.95 -5.61 -2.85
CA ALA A 251 -21.50 -4.45 -2.18
C ALA A 251 -21.66 -3.30 -3.19
N VAL A 252 -22.89 -2.94 -3.50
CA VAL A 252 -23.18 -1.78 -4.36
C VAL A 252 -23.14 -0.52 -3.50
N ASN A 253 -22.06 0.27 -3.66
CA ASN A 253 -21.97 1.59 -3.00
C ASN A 253 -22.90 2.56 -3.74
N HIS A 254 -24.09 2.78 -3.16
CA HIS A 254 -25.20 3.52 -3.75
C HIS A 254 -24.98 5.03 -3.65
N PHE A 255 -25.16 5.71 -4.76
CA PHE A 255 -25.22 7.16 -4.84
C PHE A 255 -26.67 7.62 -5.00
N VAL A 256 -27.00 8.80 -4.49
CA VAL A 256 -28.34 9.38 -4.55
C VAL A 256 -28.93 9.52 -5.97
N THR A 257 -28.09 9.47 -6.99
CA THR A 257 -28.51 9.52 -8.40
C THR A 257 -28.71 8.16 -9.04
N ASP A 258 -28.39 7.08 -8.34
CA ASP A 258 -28.53 5.73 -8.85
C ASP A 258 -30.01 5.33 -8.78
N THR A 259 -30.52 4.71 -9.85
CA THR A 259 -31.93 4.34 -9.92
C THR A 259 -32.18 2.89 -9.46
N GLU A 260 -33.37 2.60 -8.99
CA GLU A 260 -33.77 1.24 -8.61
C GLU A 260 -33.59 0.24 -9.76
N LYS A 261 -33.86 0.68 -11.00
CA LYS A 261 -33.69 -0.17 -12.20
C LYS A 261 -32.22 -0.54 -12.42
N GLU A 262 -31.31 0.41 -12.22
CA GLU A 262 -29.87 0.15 -12.32
C GLU A 262 -29.42 -0.81 -11.22
N VAL A 263 -29.85 -0.63 -10.00
CA VAL A 263 -29.58 -1.56 -8.89
C VAL A 263 -30.11 -2.97 -9.19
N GLN A 264 -31.33 -3.07 -9.72
CA GLN A 264 -31.95 -4.36 -10.04
C GLN A 264 -31.19 -5.12 -11.11
N ILE A 265 -30.67 -4.43 -12.14
CA ILE A 265 -29.82 -5.07 -13.18
C ILE A 265 -28.58 -5.74 -12.56
N ILE A 266 -27.91 -5.08 -11.61
CA ILE A 266 -26.74 -5.67 -10.94
C ILE A 266 -27.15 -6.88 -10.09
N LYS A 267 -28.25 -6.77 -9.34
CA LYS A 267 -28.78 -7.89 -8.54
C LYS A 267 -29.10 -9.10 -9.39
N ASP A 268 -29.81 -8.91 -10.50
CA ASP A 268 -30.19 -9.98 -11.41
C ASP A 268 -28.96 -10.63 -12.07
N TYR A 269 -27.99 -9.81 -12.44
CA TYR A 269 -26.73 -10.30 -13.03
C TYR A 269 -25.92 -11.13 -12.04
N CYS A 270 -25.70 -10.63 -10.85
CA CYS A 270 -24.94 -11.35 -9.82
C CYS A 270 -25.66 -12.62 -9.34
N SER A 271 -26.99 -12.60 -9.27
CA SER A 271 -27.80 -13.78 -8.94
C SER A 271 -27.56 -14.93 -9.94
N LYS A 272 -27.47 -14.64 -11.25
CA LYS A 272 -27.13 -15.64 -12.28
C LYS A 272 -25.73 -16.24 -12.10
N LEU A 273 -24.82 -15.51 -11.45
CA LEU A 273 -23.47 -15.96 -11.13
C LEU A 273 -23.38 -16.65 -9.76
N GLY A 274 -24.51 -16.81 -9.07
CA GLY A 274 -24.56 -17.35 -7.70
C GLY A 274 -23.89 -16.46 -6.67
N VAL A 275 -23.89 -15.13 -6.87
CA VAL A 275 -23.25 -14.15 -5.97
C VAL A 275 -24.32 -13.27 -5.35
N LYS A 276 -24.25 -13.15 -4.02
CA LYS A 276 -25.15 -12.25 -3.27
C LYS A 276 -24.76 -10.79 -3.48
N VAL A 277 -25.76 -9.90 -3.44
CA VAL A 277 -25.57 -8.45 -3.56
C VAL A 277 -26.17 -7.77 -2.33
N SER A 278 -25.43 -6.85 -1.74
CA SER A 278 -25.88 -5.92 -0.71
C SER A 278 -25.88 -4.50 -1.25
N LEU A 279 -26.97 -3.77 -1.05
CA LEU A 279 -27.00 -2.34 -1.32
C LEU A 279 -26.48 -1.60 -0.08
N CYS A 280 -25.51 -0.71 -0.29
CA CYS A 280 -24.87 0.03 0.78
C CYS A 280 -25.21 1.52 0.66
N THR A 281 -26.00 2.04 1.61
CA THR A 281 -26.47 3.44 1.68
C THR A 281 -25.75 4.25 2.77
N HIS A 282 -24.80 3.66 3.46
CA HIS A 282 -24.09 4.23 4.60
C HIS A 282 -23.41 5.59 4.33
N TRP A 283 -23.19 5.98 3.08
CA TRP A 283 -22.70 7.33 2.77
C TRP A 283 -23.74 8.41 3.05
N ALA A 284 -25.01 8.12 2.81
CA ALA A 284 -26.11 9.06 3.03
C ALA A 284 -26.75 8.92 4.43
N ASP A 285 -26.79 7.70 4.93
CA ASP A 285 -27.57 7.36 6.13
C ASP A 285 -26.71 7.20 7.40
N GLY A 286 -25.37 7.18 7.24
CA GLY A 286 -24.42 7.00 8.35
C GLY A 286 -24.15 5.56 8.71
#